data_7fb5386a2868469570d6275b28d047e7
#
_entry.id   7fb5386a2868469570d6275b28d047e7
#
_cell.length_a   1.000
_cell.length_b   1.000
_cell.length_c   1.000
_cell.angle_alpha   90.00
_cell.angle_beta   90.00
_cell.angle_gamma   90.00
#
_symmetry.space_group_name_H-M   'P 1'
#
loop_
_entity.id
_entity.type
_entity.pdbx_description
1 polymer ?
#
loop_
_entity_poly.entity_id
_entity_poly.type
_entity_poly.pdbx_seq_one_letter_code
_entity_poly.pdbx_strand_id
1 'polypeptide(L)'
;MFLKPDLILAPIGKDKCDSGWFASKILADMGFNVIQTIFEELEPKRELKICTSNLPLYDKITRITGNIIDAVDQILPQIPAEFGFWGVPPNDLEILKLFPDTTHVYGWTRCVEAGTPADLDLEMYVDENVPTVFYAQAFCAKSQLAKYLADKYNGLYVDIDDYASNSISAKIEAFLRLS
;
A
#
# COMPACT_ATOMS: atom_id res chain seq x y z
N MET A 1 18.16 -12.90 23.09
CA MET A 1 18.91 -13.90 22.26
C MET A 1 18.66 -13.49 20.80
N PHE A 2 19.66 -12.95 20.12
CA PHE A 2 19.50 -12.63 18.70
C PHE A 2 19.72 -13.91 17.89
N LEU A 3 18.74 -14.24 17.03
CA LEU A 3 18.89 -15.34 16.08
C LEU A 3 19.94 -14.94 15.04
N LYS A 4 20.96 -15.78 14.87
CA LYS A 4 21.92 -15.62 13.77
C LYS A 4 21.51 -16.60 12.67
N PRO A 5 20.90 -16.12 11.56
CA PRO A 5 20.48 -17.00 10.49
C PRO A 5 21.70 -17.58 9.76
N ASP A 6 21.61 -18.82 9.29
CA ASP A 6 22.64 -19.46 8.48
C ASP A 6 22.67 -18.90 7.05
N LEU A 7 21.50 -18.46 6.57
CA LEU A 7 21.30 -17.92 5.23
C LEU A 7 20.20 -16.86 5.24
N ILE A 8 20.42 -15.78 4.51
CA ILE A 8 19.44 -14.73 4.26
C ILE A 8 19.18 -14.68 2.74
N LEU A 9 17.95 -14.87 2.34
CA LEU A 9 17.50 -14.64 0.97
C LEU A 9 16.94 -13.22 0.87
N ALA A 10 17.54 -12.40 0.02
CA ALA A 10 17.15 -11.01 -0.19
C ALA A 10 16.56 -10.84 -1.59
N PRO A 11 15.23 -10.79 -1.77
CA PRO A 11 14.62 -10.47 -3.06
C PRO A 11 14.85 -8.99 -3.37
N ILE A 12 15.55 -8.75 -4.49
CA ILE A 12 15.85 -7.42 -5.03
C ILE A 12 15.38 -7.33 -6.48
N GLY A 13 15.32 -6.15 -7.04
CA GLY A 13 14.95 -5.92 -8.44
C GLY A 13 14.07 -4.69 -8.59
N LYS A 14 13.57 -4.45 -9.80
CA LYS A 14 12.76 -3.27 -10.11
C LYS A 14 11.50 -3.16 -9.26
N ASP A 15 10.93 -4.30 -8.89
CA ASP A 15 9.66 -4.41 -8.19
C ASP A 15 9.82 -4.41 -6.67
N LYS A 16 11.03 -4.20 -6.18
CA LYS A 16 11.34 -4.30 -4.75
C LYS A 16 11.82 -2.97 -4.21
N CYS A 17 11.61 -2.80 -2.91
CA CYS A 17 12.04 -1.61 -2.21
C CYS A 17 13.58 -1.50 -2.19
N ASP A 18 14.12 -0.34 -2.52
CA ASP A 18 15.56 -0.04 -2.43
C ASP A 18 16.13 -0.29 -1.05
N SER A 19 15.32 -0.11 0.00
CA SER A 19 15.72 -0.43 1.38
C SER A 19 16.12 -1.90 1.54
N GLY A 20 15.44 -2.83 0.85
CA GLY A 20 15.81 -4.25 0.85
C GLY A 20 17.17 -4.51 0.20
N TRP A 21 17.48 -3.78 -0.87
CA TRP A 21 18.76 -3.85 -1.54
C TRP A 21 19.90 -3.35 -0.64
N PHE A 22 19.74 -2.17 -0.02
CA PHE A 22 20.71 -1.63 0.92
C PHE A 22 20.87 -2.52 2.15
N ALA A 23 19.79 -3.01 2.74
CA ALA A 23 19.83 -3.91 3.89
C ALA A 23 20.61 -5.19 3.57
N SER A 24 20.41 -5.77 2.37
CA SER A 24 21.14 -6.98 1.95
C SER A 24 22.65 -6.75 1.86
N LYS A 25 23.08 -5.57 1.39
CA LYS A 25 24.49 -5.20 1.35
C LYS A 25 25.07 -5.03 2.75
N ILE A 26 24.40 -4.28 3.61
CA ILE A 26 24.83 -4.05 4.99
C ILE A 26 24.98 -5.38 5.72
N LEU A 27 24.01 -6.28 5.59
CA LEU A 27 24.07 -7.60 6.22
C LEU A 27 25.24 -8.45 5.69
N ALA A 28 25.52 -8.40 4.39
CA ALA A 28 26.68 -9.07 3.80
C ALA A 28 28.00 -8.50 4.35
N ASP A 29 28.13 -7.18 4.46
CA ASP A 29 29.31 -6.50 5.04
C ASP A 29 29.47 -6.82 6.54
N MET A 30 28.39 -7.11 7.25
CA MET A 30 28.42 -7.60 8.63
C MET A 30 28.77 -9.08 8.75
N GLY A 31 29.03 -9.78 7.64
CA GLY A 31 29.48 -11.18 7.59
C GLY A 31 28.36 -12.22 7.61
N PHE A 32 27.11 -11.82 7.32
CA PHE A 32 26.03 -12.78 7.10
C PHE A 32 26.12 -13.38 5.70
N ASN A 33 25.71 -14.63 5.57
CA ASN A 33 25.58 -15.28 4.28
C ASN A 33 24.29 -14.79 3.60
N VAL A 34 24.42 -13.88 2.62
CA VAL A 34 23.30 -13.25 1.93
C VAL A 34 23.30 -13.65 0.45
N ILE A 35 22.20 -14.22 -0.01
CA ILE A 35 21.96 -14.47 -1.43
C ILE A 35 20.91 -13.47 -1.91
N GLN A 36 21.31 -12.60 -2.85
CA GLN A 36 20.40 -11.72 -3.56
C GLN A 36 19.69 -12.48 -4.67
N THR A 37 18.38 -12.42 -4.72
CA THR A 37 17.57 -13.01 -5.78
C THR A 37 16.83 -11.92 -6.53
N ILE A 38 16.74 -12.04 -7.85
CA ILE A 38 15.94 -11.14 -8.68
C ILE A 38 14.66 -11.88 -9.04
N PHE A 39 13.54 -11.28 -8.72
CA PHE A 39 12.24 -11.76 -9.15
C PHE A 39 11.67 -10.75 -10.17
N GLU A 40 11.39 -11.22 -11.35
CA GLU A 40 10.69 -10.45 -12.37
C GLU A 40 9.30 -11.06 -12.56
N GLU A 41 8.28 -10.27 -12.30
CA GLU A 41 6.91 -10.69 -12.50
C GLU A 41 6.59 -10.58 -13.98
N LEU A 42 6.26 -11.71 -14.61
CA LEU A 42 5.96 -11.80 -16.04
C LEU A 42 4.46 -12.03 -16.31
N GLU A 43 3.65 -12.10 -15.26
CA GLU A 43 2.22 -12.35 -15.38
C GLU A 43 1.45 -11.10 -15.85
N PRO A 44 0.39 -11.29 -16.64
CA PRO A 44 -0.47 -10.18 -17.06
C PRO A 44 -1.18 -9.56 -15.86
N LYS A 45 -1.51 -8.27 -15.96
CA LYS A 45 -2.29 -7.54 -14.94
C LYS A 45 -3.60 -8.27 -14.67
N ARG A 46 -3.84 -8.55 -13.39
CA ARG A 46 -5.10 -9.11 -12.92
C ARG A 46 -6.20 -8.05 -12.92
N GLU A 47 -7.44 -8.49 -13.05
CA GLU A 47 -8.59 -7.60 -12.91
C GLU A 47 -8.72 -7.11 -11.46
N LEU A 48 -8.95 -5.81 -11.30
CA LEU A 48 -9.14 -5.20 -9.98
C LEU A 48 -10.58 -5.41 -9.52
N LYS A 49 -10.79 -6.34 -8.60
CA LYS A 49 -12.12 -6.70 -8.07
C LYS A 49 -12.32 -6.22 -6.63
N ILE A 50 -11.25 -6.24 -5.83
CA ILE A 50 -11.28 -5.90 -4.41
C ILE A 50 -11.15 -4.40 -4.22
N CYS A 51 -10.17 -3.77 -4.86
CA CYS A 51 -9.91 -2.33 -4.74
C CYS A 51 -11.14 -1.45 -5.03
N THR A 52 -11.99 -1.88 -5.96
CA THR A 52 -13.14 -1.14 -6.49
C THR A 52 -14.49 -1.67 -6.01
N SER A 53 -14.49 -2.64 -5.10
CA SER A 53 -15.70 -3.25 -4.53
C SER A 53 -16.31 -2.40 -3.42
N ASN A 54 -17.47 -2.84 -2.91
CA ASN A 54 -18.16 -2.25 -1.76
C ASN A 54 -17.75 -2.87 -0.41
N LEU A 55 -16.64 -3.58 -0.35
CA LEU A 55 -16.13 -4.09 0.92
C LEU A 55 -15.64 -2.94 1.82
N PRO A 56 -15.68 -3.08 3.15
CA PRO A 56 -14.98 -2.18 4.05
C PRO A 56 -13.51 -2.03 3.68
N LEU A 57 -12.95 -0.83 3.79
CA LEU A 57 -11.55 -0.58 3.42
C LEU A 57 -10.57 -1.49 4.16
N TYR A 58 -10.84 -1.77 5.44
CA TYR A 58 -10.10 -2.74 6.24
C TYR A 58 -10.06 -4.12 5.57
N ASP A 59 -11.19 -4.62 5.10
CA ASP A 59 -11.28 -5.93 4.45
C ASP A 59 -10.60 -5.94 3.09
N LYS A 60 -10.70 -4.85 2.32
CA LYS A 60 -9.98 -4.70 1.04
C LYS A 60 -8.48 -4.85 1.27
N ILE A 61 -7.92 -4.04 2.17
CA ILE A 61 -6.47 -4.02 2.44
C ILE A 61 -5.99 -5.37 2.96
N THR A 62 -6.69 -5.96 3.93
CA THR A 62 -6.28 -7.24 4.54
C THR A 62 -6.36 -8.40 3.57
N ARG A 63 -7.37 -8.46 2.71
CA ARG A 63 -7.49 -9.51 1.67
C ARG A 63 -6.38 -9.41 0.64
N ILE A 64 -6.12 -8.20 0.14
CA ILE A 64 -5.07 -7.97 -0.88
C ILE A 64 -3.70 -8.35 -0.32
N THR A 65 -3.37 -7.88 0.89
CA THR A 65 -2.04 -8.12 1.49
C THR A 65 -1.88 -9.50 2.09
N GLY A 66 -2.99 -10.18 2.42
CA GLY A 66 -2.99 -11.57 2.86
C GLY A 66 -2.94 -12.60 1.73
N ASN A 67 -2.80 -12.17 0.47
CA ASN A 67 -2.84 -13.03 -0.73
C ASN A 67 -4.13 -13.86 -0.84
N ILE A 68 -5.26 -13.32 -0.34
CA ILE A 68 -6.57 -13.98 -0.42
C ILE A 68 -7.28 -13.61 -1.74
N ILE A 69 -6.55 -13.09 -2.70
CA ILE A 69 -7.07 -12.58 -3.97
C ILE A 69 -7.69 -13.71 -4.80
N ASP A 70 -7.07 -14.89 -4.81
CA ASP A 70 -7.51 -16.05 -5.60
C ASP A 70 -8.69 -16.80 -4.96
N ALA A 71 -9.01 -16.55 -3.70
CA ALA A 71 -10.12 -17.18 -2.99
C ALA A 71 -11.47 -16.48 -3.21
N VAL A 72 -11.51 -15.42 -4.04
CA VAL A 72 -12.73 -14.66 -4.28
C VAL A 72 -13.47 -15.25 -5.49
N ASP A 73 -14.04 -16.45 -5.34
CA ASP A 73 -15.09 -16.96 -6.23
C ASP A 73 -16.41 -16.15 -6.14
N GLN A 74 -16.47 -15.20 -5.21
CA GLN A 74 -17.62 -14.32 -5.04
C GLN A 74 -17.53 -13.14 -6.01
N ILE A 75 -18.62 -12.92 -6.75
CA ILE A 75 -18.79 -11.68 -7.51
C ILE A 75 -18.93 -10.55 -6.51
N LEU A 76 -17.87 -9.74 -6.36
CA LEU A 76 -17.91 -8.54 -5.54
C LEU A 76 -18.62 -7.43 -6.31
N PRO A 77 -19.66 -6.79 -5.74
CA PRO A 77 -20.29 -5.63 -6.35
C PRO A 77 -19.27 -4.52 -6.55
N GLN A 78 -19.17 -4.03 -7.78
CA GLN A 78 -18.34 -2.88 -8.13
C GLN A 78 -19.15 -1.61 -7.95
N ILE A 79 -18.60 -0.59 -7.32
CA ILE A 79 -19.30 0.66 -7.00
C ILE A 79 -18.46 1.86 -7.44
N PRO A 80 -19.11 3.01 -7.71
CA PRO A 80 -18.38 4.27 -7.88
C PRO A 80 -17.63 4.64 -6.60
N ALA A 81 -16.46 5.25 -6.75
CA ALA A 81 -15.72 5.76 -5.61
C ALA A 81 -16.32 7.06 -5.10
N GLU A 82 -16.60 7.14 -3.80
CA GLU A 82 -16.86 8.41 -3.12
C GLU A 82 -15.57 8.96 -2.50
N PHE A 83 -14.69 8.07 -2.07
CA PHE A 83 -13.38 8.41 -1.52
C PHE A 83 -12.29 7.49 -2.08
N GLY A 84 -11.04 7.96 -1.97
CA GLY A 84 -9.85 7.20 -2.28
C GLY A 84 -8.93 7.02 -1.07
N PHE A 85 -8.29 5.87 -0.99
CA PHE A 85 -7.18 5.60 -0.10
C PHE A 85 -5.97 5.18 -0.94
N TRP A 86 -4.94 6.01 -0.96
CA TRP A 86 -3.69 5.73 -1.65
C TRP A 86 -2.61 5.36 -0.66
N GLY A 87 -1.93 4.24 -0.84
CA GLY A 87 -0.78 3.92 -0.01
C GLY A 87 -0.46 2.45 0.16
N VAL A 88 0.37 2.21 1.16
CA VAL A 88 0.73 0.89 1.69
C VAL A 88 -0.20 0.55 2.87
N PRO A 89 -0.27 -0.71 3.30
CA PRO A 89 -1.01 -1.06 4.50
C PRO A 89 -0.44 -0.32 5.72
N PRO A 90 -1.28 0.35 6.52
CA PRO A 90 -0.82 0.94 7.77
C PRO A 90 -0.51 -0.13 8.82
N ASN A 91 0.44 0.17 9.73
CA ASN A 91 0.69 -0.68 10.88
C ASN A 91 -0.52 -0.72 11.82
N ASP A 92 -1.15 0.43 12.00
CA ASP A 92 -2.44 0.52 12.72
C ASP A 92 -3.59 0.42 11.73
N LEU A 93 -4.10 -0.80 11.55
CA LEU A 93 -5.22 -1.07 10.65
C LEU A 93 -6.56 -0.46 11.13
N GLU A 94 -6.65 -0.01 12.39
CA GLU A 94 -7.89 0.57 12.91
C GLU A 94 -8.25 1.88 12.21
N ILE A 95 -7.28 2.62 11.69
CA ILE A 95 -7.55 3.84 10.92
C ILE A 95 -8.37 3.57 9.66
N LEU A 96 -8.28 2.37 9.09
CA LEU A 96 -9.04 2.00 7.89
C LEU A 96 -10.55 1.90 8.15
N LYS A 97 -10.95 1.71 9.40
CA LYS A 97 -12.36 1.69 9.81
C LYS A 97 -13.02 3.06 9.84
N LEU A 98 -12.24 4.14 9.71
CA LEU A 98 -12.76 5.50 9.59
C LEU A 98 -13.39 5.78 8.21
N PHE A 99 -13.04 4.96 7.22
CA PHE A 99 -13.44 5.17 5.83
C PHE A 99 -14.74 4.45 5.51
N PRO A 100 -15.61 5.04 4.66
CA PRO A 100 -16.81 4.36 4.17
C PRO A 100 -16.45 3.21 3.20
N ASP A 101 -17.37 2.26 3.05
CA ASP A 101 -17.19 1.08 2.18
C ASP A 101 -17.04 1.45 0.70
N THR A 102 -17.49 2.66 0.32
CA THR A 102 -17.34 3.26 -1.01
C THR A 102 -15.93 3.76 -1.32
N THR A 103 -14.97 3.58 -0.40
CA THR A 103 -13.58 4.00 -0.59
C THR A 103 -12.84 3.04 -1.54
N HIS A 104 -12.32 3.57 -2.65
CA HIS A 104 -11.44 2.82 -3.55
C HIS A 104 -10.00 2.82 -3.06
N VAL A 105 -9.28 1.73 -3.37
CA VAL A 105 -7.86 1.60 -3.03
C VAL A 105 -7.00 1.97 -4.23
N TYR A 106 -6.00 2.82 -3.99
CA TYR A 106 -5.00 3.26 -4.96
C TYR A 106 -3.58 2.94 -4.46
N GLY A 107 -2.59 3.23 -5.30
CA GLY A 107 -1.19 3.10 -4.95
C GLY A 107 -0.69 1.66 -4.89
N TRP A 108 0.30 1.40 -4.04
CA TRP A 108 0.98 0.11 -3.97
C TRP A 108 0.04 -1.08 -3.70
N THR A 109 -0.94 -0.94 -2.83
CA THR A 109 -1.88 -2.03 -2.52
C THR A 109 -2.69 -2.44 -3.76
N ARG A 110 -3.05 -1.46 -4.61
CA ARG A 110 -3.68 -1.73 -5.90
C ARG A 110 -2.75 -2.49 -6.85
N CYS A 111 -1.46 -2.14 -6.89
CA CYS A 111 -0.47 -2.87 -7.67
C CYS A 111 -0.34 -4.33 -7.22
N VAL A 112 -0.43 -4.58 -5.91
CA VAL A 112 -0.42 -5.95 -5.35
C VAL A 112 -1.62 -6.75 -5.83
N GLU A 113 -2.82 -6.19 -5.81
CA GLU A 113 -4.00 -6.86 -6.36
C GLU A 113 -3.82 -7.17 -7.85
N ALA A 114 -3.30 -6.22 -8.62
CA ALA A 114 -3.04 -6.38 -10.04
C ALA A 114 -1.97 -7.44 -10.37
N GLY A 115 -1.20 -7.91 -9.37
CA GLY A 115 -0.06 -8.79 -9.57
C GLY A 115 1.16 -8.10 -10.20
N THR A 116 1.21 -6.78 -10.18
CA THR A 116 2.28 -5.97 -10.77
C THR A 116 2.84 -4.97 -9.75
N PRO A 117 3.44 -5.45 -8.64
CA PRO A 117 4.05 -4.55 -7.68
C PRO A 117 5.13 -3.71 -8.37
N ALA A 118 5.14 -2.39 -8.14
CA ALA A 118 5.96 -1.38 -8.82
C ALA A 118 5.58 -1.03 -10.28
N ASP A 119 4.35 -1.28 -10.68
CA ASP A 119 3.79 -0.65 -11.88
C ASP A 119 3.60 0.85 -11.63
N LEU A 120 4.49 1.66 -12.19
CA LEU A 120 4.52 3.11 -11.93
C LEU A 120 3.23 3.80 -12.39
N ASP A 121 2.67 3.39 -13.53
CA ASP A 121 1.45 3.99 -14.05
C ASP A 121 0.26 3.69 -13.14
N LEU A 122 0.15 2.44 -12.70
CA LEU A 122 -0.92 2.00 -11.80
C LEU A 122 -0.75 2.59 -10.39
N GLU A 123 0.47 2.70 -9.90
CA GLU A 123 0.75 3.28 -8.58
C GLU A 123 0.48 4.77 -8.54
N MET A 124 0.80 5.50 -9.61
CA MET A 124 0.56 6.93 -9.70
C MET A 124 -0.88 7.29 -10.07
N TYR A 125 -1.67 6.32 -10.49
CA TYR A 125 -3.06 6.57 -10.87
C TYR A 125 -3.92 6.90 -9.64
N VAL A 126 -4.62 8.01 -9.73
CA VAL A 126 -5.67 8.45 -8.80
C VAL A 126 -6.81 9.06 -9.64
N ASP A 127 -8.05 8.81 -9.30
CA ASP A 127 -9.17 9.54 -9.89
C ASP A 127 -9.17 10.96 -9.32
N GLU A 128 -8.95 11.95 -10.18
CA GLU A 128 -8.83 13.37 -9.79
C GLU A 128 -10.12 13.97 -9.24
N ASN A 129 -11.26 13.32 -9.50
CA ASN A 129 -12.57 13.76 -9.01
C ASN A 129 -12.94 13.16 -7.66
N VAL A 130 -12.09 12.28 -7.11
CA VAL A 130 -12.37 11.55 -5.89
C VAL A 130 -11.47 12.06 -4.76
N PRO A 131 -12.05 12.63 -3.68
CA PRO A 131 -11.28 13.04 -2.51
C PRO A 131 -10.48 11.88 -1.95
N THR A 132 -9.16 12.02 -1.92
CA THR A 132 -8.25 10.91 -1.61
C THR A 132 -7.36 11.22 -0.41
N VAL A 133 -7.26 10.26 0.51
CA VAL A 133 -6.27 10.26 1.58
C VAL A 133 -5.01 9.53 1.10
N PHE A 134 -3.87 10.22 1.11
CA PHE A 134 -2.57 9.71 0.74
C PHE A 134 -1.78 9.34 1.97
N TYR A 135 -1.70 8.05 2.23
CA TYR A 135 -1.02 7.48 3.39
C TYR A 135 0.38 6.98 3.04
N ALA A 136 1.33 7.29 3.89
CA ALA A 136 2.66 6.69 3.87
C ALA A 136 3.19 6.45 5.29
N GLN A 137 4.14 5.55 5.41
CA GLN A 137 4.97 5.43 6.63
C GLN A 137 6.09 6.46 6.53
N ALA A 138 6.39 7.18 7.62
CA ALA A 138 7.35 8.29 7.61
C ALA A 138 8.76 7.88 7.16
N PHE A 139 9.18 6.64 7.45
CA PHE A 139 10.47 6.09 7.01
C PHE A 139 10.48 5.58 5.56
N CYS A 140 9.34 5.50 4.89
CA CYS A 140 9.24 4.95 3.54
C CYS A 140 9.55 6.02 2.49
N ALA A 141 10.36 5.69 1.48
CA ALA A 141 10.64 6.59 0.35
C ALA A 141 9.36 7.01 -0.40
N LYS A 142 8.32 6.21 -0.36
CA LYS A 142 7.00 6.54 -0.94
C LYS A 142 6.29 7.70 -0.23
N SER A 143 6.77 8.14 0.93
CA SER A 143 6.25 9.33 1.61
C SER A 143 6.35 10.59 0.74
N GLN A 144 7.43 10.73 -0.04
CA GLN A 144 7.59 11.85 -0.97
C GLN A 144 6.61 11.79 -2.13
N LEU A 145 6.36 10.58 -2.66
CA LEU A 145 5.35 10.39 -3.71
C LEU A 145 3.94 10.67 -3.18
N ALA A 146 3.61 10.14 -1.99
CA ALA A 146 2.33 10.38 -1.34
C ALA A 146 2.06 11.88 -1.15
N LYS A 147 3.05 12.63 -0.66
CA LYS A 147 2.97 14.07 -0.48
C LYS A 147 2.78 14.79 -1.81
N TYR A 148 3.58 14.45 -2.82
CA TYR A 148 3.45 15.04 -4.15
C TYR A 148 2.06 14.82 -4.76
N LEU A 149 1.52 13.60 -4.65
CA LEU A 149 0.20 13.29 -5.16
C LEU A 149 -0.91 13.99 -4.36
N ALA A 150 -0.76 14.08 -3.04
CA ALA A 150 -1.70 14.82 -2.20
C ALA A 150 -1.76 16.30 -2.60
N ASP A 151 -0.61 16.93 -2.80
CA ASP A 151 -0.55 18.33 -3.24
C ASP A 151 -1.14 18.48 -4.65
N LYS A 152 -0.85 17.56 -5.56
CA LYS A 152 -1.32 17.59 -6.95
C LYS A 152 -2.83 17.43 -7.07
N TYR A 153 -3.44 16.54 -6.28
CA TYR A 153 -4.86 16.21 -6.34
C TYR A 153 -5.69 16.84 -5.22
N ASN A 154 -5.11 17.79 -4.48
CA ASN A 154 -5.76 18.47 -3.35
C ASN A 154 -6.33 17.49 -2.31
N GLY A 155 -5.61 16.41 -2.05
CA GLY A 155 -5.98 15.38 -1.10
C GLY A 155 -5.34 15.58 0.27
N LEU A 156 -5.67 14.70 1.20
CA LEU A 156 -5.08 14.71 2.54
C LEU A 156 -3.83 13.84 2.61
N TYR A 157 -2.67 14.44 2.89
CA TYR A 157 -1.46 13.68 3.21
C TYR A 157 -1.45 13.29 4.70
N VAL A 158 -1.15 12.01 4.97
CA VAL A 158 -1.02 11.43 6.30
C VAL A 158 0.21 10.55 6.36
N ASP A 159 1.08 10.78 7.34
CA ASP A 159 2.22 9.92 7.65
C ASP A 159 2.14 9.42 9.09
N ILE A 160 2.30 8.11 9.26
CA ILE A 160 2.21 7.43 10.56
C ILE A 160 3.26 6.32 10.57
N ASP A 161 4.02 6.22 11.64
CA ASP A 161 4.97 5.11 11.82
C ASP A 161 4.31 3.89 12.46
N ASP A 162 3.83 4.02 13.69
CA ASP A 162 3.28 2.89 14.46
C ASP A 162 1.75 2.97 14.60
N TYR A 163 1.28 3.90 15.43
CA TYR A 163 -0.14 4.06 15.75
C TYR A 163 -0.66 5.43 15.40
N ALA A 164 -1.90 5.48 14.92
CA ALA A 164 -2.57 6.73 14.66
C ALA A 164 -2.87 7.45 15.98
N SER A 165 -2.43 8.72 16.08
CA SER A 165 -2.87 9.57 17.17
C SER A 165 -4.31 10.02 16.98
N ASN A 166 -5.00 10.39 18.06
CA ASN A 166 -6.36 10.96 17.98
C ASN A 166 -6.41 12.18 17.05
N SER A 167 -5.32 12.95 16.95
CA SER A 167 -5.23 14.10 16.04
C SER A 167 -5.24 13.68 14.57
N ILE A 168 -4.60 12.56 14.24
CA ILE A 168 -4.59 12.02 12.86
C ILE A 168 -5.96 11.47 12.50
N SER A 169 -6.55 10.67 13.39
CA SER A 169 -7.92 10.19 13.19
C SER A 169 -8.91 11.32 12.98
N ALA A 170 -8.83 12.37 13.79
CA ALA A 170 -9.67 13.56 13.65
C ALA A 170 -9.44 14.30 12.32
N LYS A 171 -8.20 14.36 11.80
CA LYS A 171 -7.92 14.95 10.48
C LYS A 171 -8.55 14.14 9.35
N ILE A 172 -8.45 12.81 9.40
CA ILE A 172 -9.07 11.93 8.42
C ILE A 172 -10.60 12.10 8.45
N GLU A 173 -11.21 12.02 9.64
CA GLU A 173 -12.66 12.21 9.78
C GLU A 173 -13.12 13.59 9.29
N ALA A 174 -12.38 14.65 9.60
CA ALA A 174 -12.70 15.99 9.13
C ALA A 174 -12.62 16.08 7.61
N PHE A 175 -11.58 15.52 7.01
CA PHE A 175 -11.44 15.48 5.56
C PHE A 175 -12.60 14.75 4.90
N LEU A 176 -12.95 13.54 5.38
CA LEU A 176 -14.05 12.74 4.82
C LEU A 176 -15.45 13.40 4.99
N ARG A 177 -15.62 14.32 5.96
CA ARG A 177 -16.89 15.05 6.16
C ARG A 177 -16.99 16.33 5.34
N LEU A 178 -15.87 16.92 4.94
CA LEU A 178 -15.83 18.24 4.30
C LEU A 178 -15.58 18.17 2.79
N SER A 179 -15.20 17.01 2.30
CA SER A 179 -15.02 16.72 0.86
C SER A 179 -16.27 16.14 0.28
#